data_934044514c508025373c02fe450b051b
#
_entry.id   934044514c508025373c02fe450b051b
#
_cell.length_a   1.000
_cell.length_b   1.000
_cell.length_c   1.000
_cell.angle_alpha   90.00
_cell.angle_beta   90.00
_cell.angle_gamma   90.00
#
_symmetry.space_group_name_H-M   'P 1'
#
loop_
_entity.id
_entity.type
_entity.pdbx_description
1 polymer ?
#
loop_
_entity_poly.entity_id
_entity_poly.type
_entity_poly.pdbx_seq_one_letter_code
_entity_poly.pdbx_strand_id
1 'polypeptide(L)'
;MDALRRASDLLRRNDAFDHIIVETTGLADPAPVAQTFFVDEDLKEDLYLDAILTVVDAAHLSAHLDEIKPEGVENESVEQIAFADKILLNKIDLLKSDDDKASLVKKIRSINARAAIIESQHSAVDIDSILGIKAFSLDATLEQDAEFLDTDAEHQHDESVTSVGIEVADAAMDITKLEAWLRKLLSSRGEDIFRSKGILNVSGTDERYVFQGVHMMMEMSSSA
;
A
#
# COMPACT_ATOMS: atom_id res chain seq x y z
N MET A 1 -9.57 -13.90 0.08
CA MET A 1 -10.82 -14.66 -0.18
C MET A 1 -11.73 -14.73 1.04
N ASP A 2 -11.32 -15.35 2.14
CA ASP A 2 -12.20 -15.54 3.33
C ASP A 2 -12.71 -14.23 3.96
N ALA A 3 -11.93 -13.14 3.91
CA ALA A 3 -12.34 -11.87 4.47
C ALA A 3 -13.47 -11.21 3.66
N LEU A 4 -13.41 -11.26 2.32
CA LEU A 4 -14.45 -10.73 1.43
C LEU A 4 -15.75 -11.54 1.53
N ARG A 5 -15.66 -12.87 1.58
CA ARG A 5 -16.84 -13.72 1.80
C ARG A 5 -17.50 -13.44 3.15
N ARG A 6 -16.72 -13.26 4.22
CA ARG A 6 -17.26 -12.87 5.54
C ARG A 6 -17.92 -11.50 5.50
N ALA A 7 -17.37 -10.55 4.74
CA ALA A 7 -17.96 -9.23 4.58
C ALA A 7 -19.30 -9.32 3.82
N SER A 8 -19.38 -10.10 2.72
CA SER A 8 -20.63 -10.41 2.01
C SER A 8 -21.67 -11.06 2.93
N ASP A 9 -21.28 -12.06 3.73
CA ASP A 9 -22.17 -12.71 4.70
C ASP A 9 -22.71 -11.73 5.77
N LEU A 10 -21.90 -10.74 6.18
CA LEU A 10 -22.33 -9.70 7.11
C LEU A 10 -23.33 -8.75 6.47
N LEU A 11 -23.14 -8.37 5.22
CA LEU A 11 -24.08 -7.57 4.43
C LEU A 11 -25.44 -8.26 4.34
N ARG A 12 -25.45 -9.54 3.96
CA ARG A 12 -26.69 -10.35 3.86
C ARG A 12 -27.47 -10.42 5.17
N ARG A 13 -26.80 -10.26 6.31
CA ARG A 13 -27.43 -10.39 7.64
C ARG A 13 -27.95 -9.08 8.21
N ASN A 14 -27.39 -7.93 7.90
CA ASN A 14 -27.61 -6.72 8.71
C ASN A 14 -27.74 -5.40 7.95
N ASP A 15 -27.58 -5.27 6.65
CA ASP A 15 -27.54 -3.97 5.93
C ASP A 15 -26.66 -2.92 6.67
N ALA A 16 -25.53 -3.37 7.27
CA ALA A 16 -24.88 -2.59 8.30
C ALA A 16 -23.86 -1.58 7.77
N PHE A 17 -23.49 -1.64 6.48
CA PHE A 17 -22.54 -0.72 5.86
C PHE A 17 -22.76 -0.62 4.35
N ASP A 18 -22.44 0.55 3.81
CA ASP A 18 -22.65 0.88 2.40
C ASP A 18 -21.39 0.61 1.56
N HIS A 19 -20.21 0.60 2.19
CA HIS A 19 -18.92 0.45 1.53
C HIS A 19 -18.00 -0.50 2.28
N ILE A 20 -17.17 -1.22 1.52
CA ILE A 20 -16.09 -2.07 2.03
C ILE A 20 -14.78 -1.54 1.45
N ILE A 21 -13.81 -1.30 2.30
CA ILE A 21 -12.44 -0.94 1.89
C ILE A 21 -11.54 -2.13 2.18
N VAL A 22 -10.83 -2.59 1.16
CA VAL A 22 -9.84 -3.66 1.26
C VAL A 22 -8.46 -3.04 1.11
N GLU A 23 -7.66 -3.07 2.17
CA GLU A 23 -6.26 -2.64 2.11
C GLU A 23 -5.38 -3.84 1.80
N THR A 24 -4.63 -3.76 0.71
CA THR A 24 -3.56 -4.71 0.39
C THR A 24 -2.22 -4.25 0.99
N THR A 25 -1.23 -5.13 1.05
CA THR A 25 0.13 -4.71 1.42
C THR A 25 0.74 -3.86 0.31
N GLY A 26 1.70 -2.97 0.66
CA GLY A 26 2.38 -2.12 -0.32
C GLY A 26 3.24 -2.88 -1.35
N LEU A 27 3.37 -4.21 -1.21
CA LEU A 27 4.09 -5.09 -2.12
C LEU A 27 3.14 -6.07 -2.85
N ALA A 28 1.84 -5.85 -2.75
CA ALA A 28 0.87 -6.71 -3.40
C ALA A 28 0.56 -6.25 -4.82
N ASP A 29 0.50 -7.20 -5.73
CA ASP A 29 -0.18 -7.03 -7.00
C ASP A 29 -1.68 -6.86 -6.75
N PRO A 30 -2.34 -5.80 -7.24
CA PRO A 30 -3.76 -5.61 -7.06
C PRO A 30 -4.62 -6.53 -7.92
N ALA A 31 -4.10 -7.06 -9.03
CA ALA A 31 -4.85 -7.84 -10.00
C ALA A 31 -5.55 -9.07 -9.40
N PRO A 32 -4.91 -9.96 -8.61
CA PRO A 32 -5.58 -11.13 -8.05
C PRO A 32 -6.73 -10.80 -7.10
N VAL A 33 -6.63 -9.67 -6.37
CA VAL A 33 -7.71 -9.22 -5.49
C VAL A 33 -8.89 -8.71 -6.33
N ALA A 34 -8.61 -7.90 -7.35
CA ALA A 34 -9.63 -7.39 -8.26
C ALA A 34 -10.33 -8.52 -9.04
N GLN A 35 -9.59 -9.48 -9.57
CA GLN A 35 -10.13 -10.67 -10.26
C GLN A 35 -11.18 -11.42 -9.45
N THR A 36 -10.99 -11.48 -8.12
CA THR A 36 -11.91 -12.15 -7.21
C THR A 36 -13.35 -11.68 -7.37
N PHE A 37 -13.57 -10.39 -7.60
CA PHE A 37 -14.89 -9.80 -7.78
C PHE A 37 -15.57 -10.21 -9.08
N PHE A 38 -14.83 -10.77 -10.04
CA PHE A 38 -15.35 -11.21 -11.34
C PHE A 38 -15.45 -12.72 -11.48
N VAL A 39 -14.68 -13.48 -10.71
CA VAL A 39 -14.64 -14.95 -10.79
C VAL A 39 -15.53 -15.60 -9.73
N ASP A 40 -15.67 -14.99 -8.55
CA ASP A 40 -16.48 -15.53 -7.46
C ASP A 40 -17.95 -15.14 -7.64
N GLU A 41 -18.79 -16.10 -8.00
CA GLU A 41 -20.22 -15.89 -8.26
C GLU A 41 -20.98 -15.37 -7.03
N ASP A 42 -20.61 -15.83 -5.83
CA ASP A 42 -21.27 -15.41 -4.59
C ASP A 42 -20.97 -13.92 -4.28
N LEU A 43 -19.76 -13.46 -4.60
CA LEU A 43 -19.39 -12.04 -4.42
C LEU A 43 -20.03 -11.13 -5.44
N LYS A 44 -20.16 -11.56 -6.69
CA LYS A 44 -20.77 -10.78 -7.77
C LYS A 44 -22.24 -10.40 -7.50
N GLU A 45 -22.97 -11.26 -6.77
CA GLU A 45 -24.37 -11.00 -6.48
C GLU A 45 -24.56 -9.83 -5.51
N ASP A 46 -23.63 -9.65 -4.58
CA ASP A 46 -23.78 -8.71 -3.47
C ASP A 46 -22.88 -7.47 -3.57
N LEU A 47 -21.73 -7.61 -4.26
CA LEU A 47 -20.66 -6.62 -4.28
C LEU A 47 -20.31 -6.23 -5.72
N TYR A 48 -19.89 -4.99 -5.89
CA TYR A 48 -19.20 -4.55 -7.11
C TYR A 48 -17.92 -3.81 -6.74
N LEU A 49 -16.92 -3.92 -7.60
CA LEU A 49 -15.69 -3.17 -7.44
C LEU A 49 -15.91 -1.72 -7.87
N ASP A 50 -15.87 -0.80 -6.91
CA ASP A 50 -16.11 0.62 -7.14
C ASP A 50 -14.90 1.29 -7.79
N ALA A 51 -13.72 1.06 -7.24
CA ALA A 51 -12.45 1.58 -7.73
C ALA A 51 -11.25 0.86 -7.12
N ILE A 52 -10.13 0.86 -7.84
CA ILE A 52 -8.79 0.55 -7.32
C ILE A 52 -8.10 1.89 -7.03
N LEU A 53 -7.84 2.13 -5.73
CA LEU A 53 -7.17 3.34 -5.26
C LEU A 53 -5.71 3.01 -4.91
N THR A 54 -4.76 3.64 -5.59
CA THR A 54 -3.34 3.50 -5.27
C THR A 54 -2.87 4.70 -4.47
N VAL A 55 -2.41 4.46 -3.24
CA VAL A 55 -1.84 5.50 -2.38
C VAL A 55 -0.33 5.52 -2.57
N VAL A 56 0.17 6.63 -3.09
CA VAL A 56 1.56 6.81 -3.47
C VAL A 56 2.27 7.73 -2.49
N ASP A 57 3.43 7.30 -2.00
CA ASP A 57 4.37 8.13 -1.26
C ASP A 57 5.19 8.97 -2.25
N ALA A 58 4.87 10.27 -2.35
CA ALA A 58 5.53 11.17 -3.30
C ALA A 58 7.04 11.30 -3.07
N ALA A 59 7.52 11.13 -1.83
CA ALA A 59 8.93 11.27 -1.52
C ALA A 59 9.77 10.07 -1.99
N HIS A 60 9.18 8.87 -2.09
CA HIS A 60 9.92 7.63 -2.36
C HIS A 60 9.57 6.96 -3.69
N LEU A 61 8.43 7.30 -4.30
CA LEU A 61 7.95 6.63 -5.51
C LEU A 61 8.99 6.57 -6.63
N SER A 62 9.72 7.67 -6.89
CA SER A 62 10.72 7.68 -7.98
C SER A 62 11.78 6.61 -7.80
N ALA A 63 12.22 6.35 -6.57
CA ALA A 63 13.21 5.31 -6.30
C ALA A 63 12.64 3.92 -6.60
N HIS A 64 11.38 3.66 -6.20
CA HIS A 64 10.73 2.38 -6.47
C HIS A 64 10.45 2.13 -7.96
N LEU A 65 10.05 3.16 -8.70
CA LEU A 65 9.84 3.03 -10.13
C LEU A 65 11.14 2.81 -10.93
N ASP A 66 12.25 3.37 -10.44
CA ASP A 66 13.56 3.25 -11.08
C ASP A 66 14.32 1.99 -10.60
N GLU A 67 13.75 1.18 -9.71
CA GLU A 67 14.35 -0.04 -9.18
C GLU A 67 14.51 -1.09 -10.28
N ILE A 68 15.73 -1.61 -10.42
CA ILE A 68 16.04 -2.67 -11.38
C ILE A 68 15.68 -4.02 -10.74
N LYS A 69 14.63 -4.65 -11.24
CA LYS A 69 14.23 -5.99 -10.81
C LYS A 69 15.00 -7.07 -11.56
N PRO A 70 15.14 -8.28 -10.99
CA PRO A 70 15.67 -9.45 -11.68
C PRO A 70 14.89 -9.77 -12.96
N GLU A 71 15.51 -10.48 -13.91
CA GLU A 71 14.85 -10.90 -15.14
C GLU A 71 13.62 -11.76 -14.84
N GLY A 72 12.46 -11.38 -15.38
CA GLY A 72 11.17 -12.06 -15.17
C GLY A 72 10.41 -11.64 -13.92
N VAL A 73 10.94 -10.71 -13.12
CA VAL A 73 10.25 -10.17 -11.94
C VAL A 73 9.64 -8.81 -12.28
N GLU A 74 8.36 -8.66 -12.05
CA GLU A 74 7.63 -7.42 -12.27
C GLU A 74 7.91 -6.41 -11.15
N ASN A 75 7.80 -5.12 -11.46
CA ASN A 75 7.91 -4.06 -10.47
C ASN A 75 6.52 -3.76 -9.91
N GLU A 76 6.24 -4.20 -8.69
CA GLU A 76 4.93 -4.06 -8.04
C GLU A 76 4.46 -2.60 -7.97
N SER A 77 5.39 -1.64 -7.85
CA SER A 77 5.04 -0.21 -7.84
C SER A 77 4.53 0.25 -9.20
N VAL A 78 5.06 -0.32 -10.27
CA VAL A 78 4.57 -0.06 -11.64
C VAL A 78 3.18 -0.67 -11.81
N GLU A 79 2.99 -1.94 -11.40
CA GLU A 79 1.71 -2.63 -11.47
C GLU A 79 0.62 -1.91 -10.66
N GLN A 80 0.91 -1.53 -9.42
CA GLN A 80 -0.04 -0.80 -8.59
C GLN A 80 -0.48 0.53 -9.21
N ILE A 81 0.41 1.23 -9.91
CA ILE A 81 0.07 2.45 -10.63
C ILE A 81 -0.70 2.14 -11.92
N ALA A 82 -0.31 1.10 -12.64
CA ALA A 82 -0.94 0.69 -13.88
C ALA A 82 -2.41 0.33 -13.66
N PHE A 83 -2.71 -0.47 -12.64
CA PHE A 83 -4.08 -0.91 -12.31
C PHE A 83 -4.93 0.14 -11.58
N ALA A 84 -4.37 1.29 -11.19
CA ALA A 84 -5.12 2.30 -10.45
C ALA A 84 -6.19 2.98 -11.31
N ASP A 85 -7.41 3.04 -10.81
CA ASP A 85 -8.46 3.93 -11.35
C ASP A 85 -8.26 5.36 -10.84
N LYS A 86 -7.72 5.49 -9.62
CA LYS A 86 -7.39 6.77 -9.00
C LYS A 86 -6.12 6.65 -8.16
N ILE A 87 -5.29 7.69 -8.22
CA ILE A 87 -4.01 7.76 -7.51
C ILE A 87 -4.08 8.87 -6.48
N LEU A 88 -3.85 8.53 -5.21
CA LEU A 88 -3.68 9.50 -4.13
C LEU A 88 -2.18 9.77 -3.99
N LEU A 89 -1.72 10.88 -4.56
CA LEU A 89 -0.32 11.32 -4.44
C LEU A 89 -0.14 12.00 -3.09
N ASN A 90 0.21 11.19 -2.09
CA ASN A 90 0.32 11.59 -0.70
C ASN A 90 1.73 12.05 -0.34
N LYS A 91 1.84 12.76 0.77
CA LYS A 91 3.10 13.34 1.29
C LYS A 91 3.75 14.34 0.34
N ILE A 92 2.94 15.12 -0.39
CA ILE A 92 3.46 16.16 -1.31
C ILE A 92 4.24 17.25 -0.57
N ASP A 93 3.98 17.41 0.74
CA ASP A 93 4.71 18.29 1.66
C ASP A 93 6.19 17.91 1.84
N LEU A 94 6.56 16.67 1.54
CA LEU A 94 7.94 16.19 1.62
C LEU A 94 8.73 16.38 0.31
N LEU A 95 8.09 16.83 -0.76
CA LEU A 95 8.76 17.15 -2.02
C LEU A 95 9.57 18.46 -1.88
N LYS A 96 10.74 18.49 -2.49
CA LYS A 96 11.68 19.60 -2.35
C LYS A 96 11.31 20.82 -3.23
N SER A 97 10.58 20.57 -4.34
CA SER A 97 10.21 21.60 -5.30
C SER A 97 8.97 21.21 -6.12
N ASP A 98 8.34 22.20 -6.77
CA ASP A 98 7.27 21.96 -7.74
C ASP A 98 7.77 21.23 -9.00
N ASP A 99 9.03 21.38 -9.34
CA ASP A 99 9.65 20.67 -10.47
C ASP A 99 9.78 19.16 -10.16
N ASP A 100 10.10 18.78 -8.91
CA ASP A 100 10.13 17.39 -8.48
C ASP A 100 8.72 16.78 -8.58
N LYS A 101 7.70 17.54 -8.15
CA LYS A 101 6.29 17.10 -8.27
C LYS A 101 5.89 16.92 -9.72
N ALA A 102 6.20 17.88 -10.58
CA ALA A 102 5.89 17.80 -12.01
C ALA A 102 6.57 16.60 -12.69
N SER A 103 7.83 16.35 -12.35
CA SER A 103 8.58 15.19 -12.83
C SER A 103 7.94 13.87 -12.39
N LEU A 104 7.54 13.78 -11.12
CA LEU A 104 6.88 12.60 -10.57
C LEU A 104 5.52 12.34 -11.23
N VAL A 105 4.70 13.37 -11.38
CA VAL A 105 3.42 13.28 -12.09
C VAL A 105 3.62 12.81 -13.53
N LYS A 106 4.68 13.30 -14.21
CA LYS A 106 5.01 12.84 -15.55
C LYS A 106 5.38 11.36 -15.60
N LYS A 107 6.15 10.85 -14.61
CA LYS A 107 6.45 9.42 -14.49
C LYS A 107 5.18 8.60 -14.29
N ILE A 108 4.31 8.99 -13.36
CA ILE A 108 3.02 8.34 -13.14
C ILE A 108 2.20 8.31 -14.43
N ARG A 109 2.12 9.43 -15.15
CA ARG A 109 1.37 9.54 -16.41
C ARG A 109 1.94 8.69 -17.55
N SER A 110 3.24 8.38 -17.53
CA SER A 110 3.83 7.47 -18.51
C SER A 110 3.44 6.00 -18.28
N ILE A 111 3.06 5.64 -17.04
CA ILE A 111 2.57 4.32 -16.69
C ILE A 111 1.04 4.27 -16.83
N ASN A 112 0.34 5.23 -16.23
CA ASN A 112 -1.11 5.30 -16.25
C ASN A 112 -1.56 6.72 -16.67
N ALA A 113 -1.97 6.85 -17.92
CA ALA A 113 -2.44 8.11 -18.49
C ALA A 113 -3.87 8.47 -18.04
N ARG A 114 -4.67 7.47 -17.62
CA ARG A 114 -6.12 7.59 -17.38
C ARG A 114 -6.46 7.93 -15.93
N ALA A 115 -5.77 7.32 -14.95
CA ALA A 115 -6.08 7.48 -13.53
C ALA A 115 -6.12 8.94 -13.09
N ALA A 116 -7.15 9.35 -12.38
CA ALA A 116 -7.19 10.67 -11.78
C ALA A 116 -6.19 10.75 -10.62
N ILE A 117 -5.36 11.82 -10.59
CA ILE A 117 -4.40 12.06 -9.51
C ILE A 117 -4.98 13.09 -8.55
N ILE A 118 -5.05 12.75 -7.27
CA ILE A 118 -5.41 13.65 -6.18
C ILE A 118 -4.18 13.86 -5.32
N GLU A 119 -3.74 15.10 -5.17
CA GLU A 119 -2.66 15.49 -4.26
C GLU A 119 -3.17 15.52 -2.84
N SER A 120 -2.40 14.97 -1.89
CA SER A 120 -2.79 14.93 -0.47
C SER A 120 -1.58 15.04 0.46
N GLN A 121 -1.87 15.42 1.69
CA GLN A 121 -0.97 15.41 2.83
C GLN A 121 -1.66 14.68 3.98
N HIS A 122 -0.93 13.84 4.69
CA HIS A 122 -1.48 13.03 5.78
C HIS A 122 -2.71 12.20 5.36
N SER A 123 -2.79 11.82 4.08
CA SER A 123 -3.92 11.11 3.45
C SER A 123 -5.27 11.83 3.60
N ALA A 124 -5.25 13.15 3.82
CA ALA A 124 -6.47 13.96 3.92
C ALA A 124 -7.04 14.21 2.52
N VAL A 125 -8.18 13.57 2.23
CA VAL A 125 -8.92 13.69 0.97
C VAL A 125 -10.41 13.78 1.26
N ASP A 126 -11.15 14.34 0.32
CA ASP A 126 -12.59 14.32 0.36
C ASP A 126 -13.10 12.89 0.13
N ILE A 127 -13.87 12.34 1.07
CA ILE A 127 -14.38 10.98 1.04
C ILE A 127 -15.26 10.74 -0.21
N ASP A 128 -16.08 11.70 -0.60
CA ASP A 128 -16.92 11.62 -1.79
C ASP A 128 -16.09 11.52 -3.09
N SER A 129 -14.81 11.87 -3.02
CA SER A 129 -13.89 11.72 -4.15
C SER A 129 -13.32 10.32 -4.31
N ILE A 130 -13.48 9.46 -3.32
CA ILE A 130 -12.85 8.11 -3.27
C ILE A 130 -13.83 6.96 -3.03
N LEU A 131 -15.07 7.23 -2.58
CA LEU A 131 -16.10 6.22 -2.36
C LEU A 131 -17.31 6.48 -3.25
N GLY A 132 -17.92 5.40 -3.76
CA GLY A 132 -19.11 5.47 -4.63
C GLY A 132 -18.85 6.12 -5.99
N ILE A 133 -17.61 6.12 -6.44
CA ILE A 133 -17.17 6.85 -7.64
C ILE A 133 -17.35 6.09 -8.94
N LYS A 134 -17.60 4.78 -8.88
CA LYS A 134 -17.80 3.88 -10.03
C LYS A 134 -16.73 4.04 -11.11
N ALA A 135 -15.47 4.15 -10.67
CA ALA A 135 -14.35 4.42 -11.57
C ALA A 135 -13.77 3.15 -12.20
N PHE A 136 -13.99 1.99 -11.59
CA PHE A 136 -13.50 0.72 -12.14
C PHE A 136 -14.25 0.37 -13.43
N SER A 137 -13.51 -0.03 -14.47
CA SER A 137 -14.04 -0.52 -15.75
C SER A 137 -13.31 -1.79 -16.16
N LEU A 138 -14.01 -2.92 -16.17
CA LEU A 138 -13.45 -4.19 -16.60
C LEU A 138 -12.95 -4.12 -18.06
N ASP A 139 -13.70 -3.44 -18.95
CA ASP A 139 -13.29 -3.28 -20.34
C ASP A 139 -11.95 -2.55 -20.47
N ALA A 140 -11.76 -1.47 -19.69
CA ALA A 140 -10.51 -0.72 -19.67
C ALA A 140 -9.35 -1.54 -19.08
N THR A 141 -9.63 -2.40 -18.11
CA THR A 141 -8.64 -3.32 -17.53
C THR A 141 -8.23 -4.39 -18.52
N LEU A 142 -9.18 -5.01 -19.24
CA LEU A 142 -8.89 -6.01 -20.28
C LEU A 142 -8.17 -5.43 -21.51
N GLU A 143 -8.34 -4.13 -21.80
CA GLU A 143 -7.55 -3.45 -22.83
C GLU A 143 -6.08 -3.30 -22.41
N GLN A 144 -5.82 -3.17 -21.11
CA GLN A 144 -4.48 -3.01 -20.55
C GLN A 144 -3.82 -4.35 -20.29
N ASP A 145 -4.56 -5.32 -19.78
CA ASP A 145 -4.14 -6.69 -19.51
C ASP A 145 -5.21 -7.67 -20.01
N ALA A 146 -4.97 -8.28 -21.17
CA ALA A 146 -5.92 -9.20 -21.79
C ALA A 146 -6.07 -10.53 -21.01
N GLU A 147 -5.10 -10.88 -20.19
CA GLU A 147 -5.08 -12.09 -19.36
C GLU A 147 -5.62 -11.84 -17.95
N PHE A 148 -6.11 -10.63 -17.66
CA PHE A 148 -6.60 -10.24 -16.33
C PHE A 148 -7.61 -11.21 -15.70
N LEU A 149 -8.45 -11.90 -16.48
CA LEU A 149 -9.40 -12.90 -15.96
C LEU A 149 -8.83 -14.32 -15.90
N ASP A 150 -7.58 -14.54 -16.36
CA ASP A 150 -6.91 -15.83 -16.29
C ASP A 150 -6.30 -16.03 -14.90
N THR A 151 -6.99 -16.78 -14.04
CA THR A 151 -6.54 -17.06 -12.66
C THR A 151 -5.41 -18.08 -12.58
N ASP A 152 -5.07 -18.75 -13.69
CA ASP A 152 -3.98 -19.73 -13.78
C ASP A 152 -2.68 -19.11 -14.29
N ALA A 153 -2.68 -17.81 -14.66
CA ALA A 153 -1.47 -17.09 -15.03
C ALA A 153 -0.52 -17.01 -13.82
N GLU A 154 0.72 -17.48 -14.01
CA GLU A 154 1.76 -17.40 -12.99
C GLU A 154 2.24 -15.95 -12.84
N HIS A 155 1.77 -15.26 -11.81
CA HIS A 155 2.36 -13.99 -11.37
C HIS A 155 3.65 -14.28 -10.59
N GLN A 156 4.78 -13.82 -11.09
CA GLN A 156 6.05 -13.94 -10.35
C GLN A 156 6.16 -12.80 -9.35
N HIS A 157 5.94 -13.13 -8.07
CA HIS A 157 6.15 -12.18 -6.98
C HIS A 157 7.64 -11.88 -6.77
N ASP A 158 7.96 -10.66 -6.40
CA ASP A 158 9.30 -10.28 -6.02
C ASP A 158 9.68 -10.92 -4.67
N GLU A 159 10.47 -11.99 -4.72
CA GLU A 159 11.04 -12.64 -3.53
C GLU A 159 12.26 -11.91 -2.98
N SER A 160 12.71 -10.80 -3.60
CA SER A 160 13.85 -10.03 -3.13
C SER A 160 13.55 -9.27 -1.84
N VAL A 161 12.26 -9.03 -1.55
CA VAL A 161 11.81 -8.40 -0.30
C VAL A 161 11.42 -9.45 0.72
N THR A 162 12.14 -9.48 1.84
CA THR A 162 11.92 -10.43 2.93
C THR A 162 11.54 -9.72 4.23
N SER A 163 10.87 -10.45 5.12
CA SER A 163 10.56 -9.96 6.47
C SER A 163 11.52 -10.56 7.49
N VAL A 164 11.99 -9.72 8.42
CA VAL A 164 12.76 -10.17 9.59
C VAL A 164 11.99 -9.82 10.84
N GLY A 165 11.59 -10.84 11.61
CA GLY A 165 10.99 -10.68 12.95
C GLY A 165 12.06 -10.84 14.02
N ILE A 166 12.04 -9.95 15.02
CA ILE A 166 12.89 -10.04 16.22
C ILE A 166 11.96 -10.05 17.43
N GLU A 167 11.99 -11.14 18.18
CA GLU A 167 11.26 -11.26 19.43
C GLU A 167 12.25 -11.47 20.58
N VAL A 168 12.13 -10.65 21.60
CA VAL A 168 12.93 -10.75 22.84
C VAL A 168 11.97 -10.81 24.01
N ALA A 169 11.77 -11.99 24.55
CA ALA A 169 10.92 -12.19 25.72
C ALA A 169 11.61 -11.73 27.00
N ASP A 170 10.81 -11.22 27.96
CA ASP A 170 11.22 -10.90 29.34
C ASP A 170 12.40 -9.90 29.46
N ALA A 171 12.59 -9.04 28.45
CA ALA A 171 13.60 -7.99 28.47
C ALA A 171 12.98 -6.60 28.35
N ALA A 172 13.55 -5.64 29.07
CA ALA A 172 13.25 -4.22 28.90
C ALA A 172 14.42 -3.53 28.21
N MET A 173 14.11 -2.65 27.26
CA MET A 173 15.09 -1.95 26.43
C MET A 173 15.43 -0.58 27.01
N ASP A 174 16.70 -0.21 26.90
CA ASP A 174 17.14 1.17 27.14
C ASP A 174 16.76 2.01 25.92
N ILE A 175 15.81 2.93 26.10
CA ILE A 175 15.27 3.75 25.01
C ILE A 175 16.35 4.56 24.29
N THR A 176 17.32 5.10 25.02
CA THR A 176 18.40 5.91 24.45
C THR A 176 19.31 5.08 23.52
N LYS A 177 19.63 3.86 23.94
CA LYS A 177 20.42 2.95 23.12
C LYS A 177 19.65 2.47 21.90
N LEU A 178 18.36 2.20 22.08
CA LEU A 178 17.49 1.79 21.00
C LEU A 178 17.36 2.89 19.94
N GLU A 179 17.08 4.12 20.35
CA GLU A 179 17.02 5.26 19.43
C GLU A 179 18.33 5.47 18.66
N ALA A 180 19.47 5.37 19.36
CA ALA A 180 20.77 5.50 18.73
C ALA A 180 21.01 4.39 17.69
N TRP A 181 20.61 3.15 18.00
CA TRP A 181 20.68 2.02 17.09
C TRP A 181 19.75 2.19 15.88
N LEU A 182 18.50 2.56 16.10
CA LEU A 182 17.52 2.82 15.03
C LEU A 182 17.99 3.93 14.10
N ARG A 183 18.49 5.04 14.64
CA ARG A 183 19.05 6.13 13.81
C ARG A 183 20.21 5.63 12.95
N LYS A 184 21.10 4.82 13.51
CA LYS A 184 22.23 4.26 12.75
C LYS A 184 21.73 3.29 11.67
N LEU A 185 20.77 2.43 11.99
CA LEU A 185 20.17 1.49 11.03
C LEU A 185 19.53 2.25 9.87
N LEU A 186 18.64 3.20 10.17
CA LEU A 186 17.92 3.95 9.16
C LEU A 186 18.84 4.84 8.32
N SER A 187 19.88 5.44 8.92
CA SER A 187 20.86 6.24 8.16
C SER A 187 21.73 5.43 7.22
N SER A 188 21.92 4.12 7.49
CA SER A 188 22.83 3.25 6.70
C SER A 188 22.09 2.28 5.78
N ARG A 189 20.82 1.99 6.05
CA ARG A 189 20.02 0.98 5.35
C ARG A 189 18.57 1.39 5.16
N GLY A 190 18.21 2.64 5.45
CA GLY A 190 16.82 3.09 5.43
C GLY A 190 16.15 2.97 4.05
N GLU A 191 16.94 3.09 2.98
CA GLU A 191 16.45 2.90 1.60
C GLU A 191 16.06 1.44 1.33
N ASP A 192 16.77 0.48 1.96
CA ASP A 192 16.51 -0.96 1.82
C ASP A 192 15.38 -1.45 2.77
N ILE A 193 14.92 -0.61 3.70
CA ILE A 193 13.89 -0.97 4.68
C ILE A 193 12.56 -0.34 4.28
N PHE A 194 11.71 -1.09 3.58
CA PHE A 194 10.43 -0.58 3.11
C PHE A 194 9.47 -0.26 4.26
N ARG A 195 9.46 -1.11 5.28
CA ARG A 195 8.60 -0.93 6.45
C ARG A 195 9.24 -1.50 7.71
N SER A 196 9.09 -0.79 8.82
CA SER A 196 9.45 -1.28 10.14
C SER A 196 8.34 -1.00 11.13
N LYS A 197 8.11 -1.92 12.04
CA LYS A 197 7.15 -1.73 13.15
C LYS A 197 7.54 -2.61 14.33
N GLY A 198 7.19 -2.17 15.53
CA GLY A 198 7.42 -2.98 16.72
C GLY A 198 6.72 -2.44 17.95
N ILE A 199 6.57 -3.33 18.92
CA ILE A 199 6.09 -3.01 20.27
C ILE A 199 7.26 -3.25 21.20
N LEU A 200 7.61 -2.26 21.99
CA LEU A 200 8.80 -2.25 22.81
C LEU A 200 8.43 -2.15 24.30
N ASN A 201 9.07 -2.98 25.10
CA ASN A 201 9.10 -2.81 26.54
C ASN A 201 10.32 -1.96 26.89
N VAL A 202 10.08 -0.77 27.46
CA VAL A 202 11.12 0.21 27.79
C VAL A 202 11.40 0.20 29.29
N SER A 203 12.68 0.18 29.66
CA SER A 203 13.11 0.19 31.07
C SER A 203 12.67 1.49 31.76
N GLY A 204 12.11 1.36 32.99
CA GLY A 204 11.75 2.51 33.81
C GLY A 204 10.35 3.06 33.56
N THR A 205 9.54 2.40 32.75
CA THR A 205 8.12 2.72 32.52
C THR A 205 7.30 1.46 32.38
N ASP A 206 6.02 1.52 32.75
CA ASP A 206 5.03 0.46 32.50
C ASP A 206 4.32 0.64 31.15
N GLU A 207 4.59 1.76 30.45
CA GLU A 207 4.01 2.05 29.14
C GLU A 207 4.67 1.20 28.05
N ARG A 208 3.87 0.80 27.07
CA ARG A 208 4.37 0.17 25.87
C ARG A 208 4.68 1.23 24.83
N TYR A 209 5.83 1.12 24.20
CA TYR A 209 6.20 2.00 23.09
C TYR A 209 5.91 1.27 21.79
N VAL A 210 5.24 1.95 20.87
CA VAL A 210 5.00 1.48 19.51
C VAL A 210 5.85 2.32 18.58
N PHE A 211 6.65 1.67 17.74
CA PHE A 211 7.31 2.35 16.66
C PHE A 211 6.81 1.83 15.31
N GLN A 212 6.76 2.71 14.35
CA GLN A 212 6.49 2.39 12.95
C GLN A 212 7.31 3.30 12.06
N GLY A 213 7.72 2.77 10.93
CA GLY A 213 8.55 3.52 9.99
C GLY A 213 8.36 3.04 8.56
N VAL A 214 8.61 3.96 7.65
CA VAL A 214 8.66 3.73 6.21
C VAL A 214 9.98 4.34 5.73
N HIS A 215 10.85 3.51 5.19
CA HIS A 215 12.22 3.87 4.81
C HIS A 215 12.98 4.57 5.96
N MET A 216 13.49 5.77 5.72
CA MET A 216 14.22 6.53 6.72
C MET A 216 13.34 7.29 7.72
N MET A 217 12.02 7.32 7.48
CA MET A 217 11.06 7.97 8.38
C MET A 217 10.60 7.01 9.46
N MET A 218 10.62 7.45 10.70
CA MET A 218 10.18 6.67 11.85
C MET A 218 9.41 7.54 12.83
N GLU A 219 8.31 7.01 13.29
CA GLU A 219 7.51 7.58 14.38
C GLU A 219 7.50 6.63 15.57
N MET A 220 7.61 7.18 16.77
CA MET A 220 7.54 6.44 18.02
C MET A 220 6.53 7.11 18.95
N SER A 221 5.61 6.34 19.48
CA SER A 221 4.60 6.79 20.43
C SER A 221 4.49 5.85 21.63
N SER A 222 4.16 6.38 22.81
CA SER A 222 3.80 5.53 23.94
C SER A 222 2.28 5.34 23.97
N SER A 223 1.84 4.11 24.27
CA SER A 223 0.45 3.85 24.58
C SER A 223 0.26 4.03 26.07
N ALA A 224 -0.48 5.07 26.46
CA ALA A 224 -0.99 5.20 27.83
C ALA A 224 -2.02 4.10 28.15
#